data_e71314e54e79ffcef7a64c5ce1a48a7b
#
_entry.id   e71314e54e79ffcef7a64c5ce1a48a7b
#
_cell.length_a   1.000
_cell.length_b   1.000
_cell.length_c   1.000
_cell.angle_alpha   90.00
_cell.angle_beta   90.00
_cell.angle_gamma   90.00
#
_symmetry.space_group_name_H-M   'P 1'
#
loop_
_entity.id
_entity.type
_entity.pdbx_description
1 polymer ?
#
loop_
_entity_poly.entity_id
_entity_poly.type
_entity_poly.pdbx_seq_one_letter_code
_entity_poly.pdbx_strand_id
1 'polypeptide(L)'
;MIRKMTQANITDYNKSCDGFTIIGRIVPRYEDGIWSYTEEIFKEHYNKQYELDDIDDSYIEDEDKAVYFYYEEDRCIGQIRLNTNWNGFGLIEEIYVAKGSRNKGIGTALLNQAEEWAKQNQLIGLMLETQDVNLLACRFYAKHSFVIGAVDTMLYSKFPSAHEKAVFWYHKF
;
A
#
# COMPACT_ATOMS: atom_id res chain seq x y z
N MET A 1 -16.93 -4.22 7.44
CA MET A 1 -16.93 -3.12 8.45
C MET A 1 -15.48 -2.74 8.75
N ILE A 2 -15.14 -1.43 8.76
CA ILE A 2 -13.79 -0.95 9.12
C ILE A 2 -13.76 -0.59 10.61
N ARG A 3 -12.66 -0.94 11.30
CA ARG A 3 -12.37 -0.59 12.70
C ARG A 3 -10.92 -0.15 12.85
N LYS A 4 -10.67 0.91 13.62
CA LYS A 4 -9.31 1.31 14.00
C LYS A 4 -8.70 0.27 14.95
N MET A 5 -7.39 0.09 14.87
CA MET A 5 -6.64 -0.76 15.81
C MET A 5 -6.70 -0.18 17.22
N THR A 6 -6.85 -1.06 18.17
CA THR A 6 -6.86 -0.81 19.63
C THR A 6 -6.19 -1.99 20.31
N GLN A 7 -5.94 -1.91 21.62
CA GLN A 7 -5.43 -3.04 22.40
C GLN A 7 -6.30 -4.29 22.32
N ALA A 8 -7.62 -4.12 22.12
CA ALA A 8 -8.54 -5.26 22.06
C ALA A 8 -8.43 -6.08 20.76
N ASN A 9 -7.93 -5.49 19.66
CA ASN A 9 -7.84 -6.14 18.35
C ASN A 9 -6.44 -6.10 17.71
N ILE A 10 -5.40 -5.69 18.45
CA ILE A 10 -4.01 -5.65 17.94
C ILE A 10 -3.54 -7.03 17.43
N THR A 11 -4.03 -8.11 18.02
CA THR A 11 -3.73 -9.48 17.59
C THR A 11 -4.28 -9.84 16.20
N ASP A 12 -5.10 -8.98 15.59
CA ASP A 12 -5.60 -9.16 14.21
C ASP A 12 -4.61 -8.64 13.16
N TYR A 13 -3.58 -7.91 13.59
CA TYR A 13 -2.53 -7.43 12.71
C TYR A 13 -1.87 -8.59 11.96
N ASN A 14 -1.64 -8.40 10.68
CA ASN A 14 -1.08 -9.36 9.74
C ASN A 14 -1.95 -10.60 9.41
N LYS A 15 -3.13 -10.78 10.00
CA LYS A 15 -4.00 -11.92 9.67
C LYS A 15 -4.51 -11.93 8.22
N SER A 16 -4.47 -10.80 7.52
CA SER A 16 -4.89 -10.67 6.12
C SER A 16 -3.73 -10.75 5.10
N CYS A 17 -2.49 -11.00 5.55
CA CYS A 17 -1.28 -10.90 4.73
C CYS A 17 -0.89 -12.24 4.10
N ASP A 18 -1.51 -12.58 2.98
CA ASP A 18 -1.34 -13.86 2.26
C ASP A 18 -0.31 -13.80 1.11
N GLY A 19 0.48 -12.72 1.03
CA GLY A 19 1.32 -12.47 -0.13
C GLY A 19 0.52 -12.11 -1.39
N PHE A 20 1.19 -12.05 -2.53
CA PHE A 20 0.58 -11.65 -3.80
C PHE A 20 1.23 -12.35 -4.98
N THR A 21 0.54 -12.34 -6.12
CA THR A 21 1.02 -12.97 -7.35
C THR A 21 1.65 -11.91 -8.24
N ILE A 22 2.88 -12.13 -8.67
CA ILE A 22 3.57 -11.35 -9.69
C ILE A 22 3.18 -11.90 -11.06
N ILE A 23 2.58 -11.04 -11.89
CA ILE A 23 2.14 -11.37 -13.25
C ILE A 23 2.87 -10.56 -14.32
N GLY A 24 3.67 -9.57 -13.90
CA GLY A 24 4.34 -8.64 -14.80
C GLY A 24 4.87 -7.45 -14.02
N ARG A 25 5.27 -6.41 -14.73
CA ARG A 25 5.73 -5.16 -14.15
C ARG A 25 5.26 -3.95 -14.93
N ILE A 26 5.33 -2.78 -14.31
CA ILE A 26 5.32 -1.51 -15.03
C ILE A 26 6.74 -1.15 -15.47
N VAL A 27 6.85 -0.47 -16.60
CA VAL A 27 8.10 0.11 -17.12
C VAL A 27 7.92 1.63 -17.13
N PRO A 28 8.32 2.33 -16.04
CA PRO A 28 8.14 3.77 -15.95
C PRO A 28 9.03 4.52 -16.92
N ARG A 29 8.53 5.65 -17.43
CA ARG A 29 9.26 6.61 -18.28
C ARG A 29 8.98 8.02 -17.79
N TYR A 30 10.00 8.86 -17.82
CA TYR A 30 9.89 10.27 -17.51
C TYR A 30 10.25 11.08 -18.76
N GLU A 31 9.27 11.77 -19.33
CA GLU A 31 9.43 12.57 -20.56
C GLU A 31 8.67 13.88 -20.37
N ASP A 32 9.27 15.00 -20.74
CA ASP A 32 8.66 16.34 -20.71
C ASP A 32 8.06 16.73 -19.34
N GLY A 33 8.68 16.29 -18.24
CA GLY A 33 8.23 16.59 -16.88
C GLY A 33 7.10 15.69 -16.37
N ILE A 34 6.71 14.66 -17.13
CA ILE A 34 5.57 13.79 -16.81
C ILE A 34 6.03 12.32 -16.74
N TRP A 35 5.58 11.64 -15.69
CA TRP A 35 5.71 10.20 -15.58
C TRP A 35 4.60 9.49 -16.35
N SER A 36 4.98 8.49 -17.10
CA SER A 36 4.09 7.51 -17.75
C SER A 36 4.65 6.10 -17.56
N TYR A 37 3.92 5.07 -17.93
CA TYR A 37 4.44 3.70 -17.93
C TYR A 37 3.76 2.84 -18.98
N THR A 38 4.47 1.79 -19.41
CA THR A 38 3.91 0.66 -20.14
C THR A 38 3.92 -0.57 -19.24
N GLU A 39 3.20 -1.61 -19.61
CA GLU A 39 3.16 -2.87 -18.86
C GLU A 39 3.93 -3.96 -19.62
N GLU A 40 4.66 -4.76 -18.88
CA GLU A 40 5.29 -5.98 -19.38
C GLU A 40 4.70 -7.17 -18.61
N ILE A 41 3.98 -8.04 -19.32
CA ILE A 41 3.39 -9.25 -18.77
C ILE A 41 4.41 -10.39 -18.82
N PHE A 42 4.63 -11.07 -17.73
CA PHE A 42 5.56 -12.19 -17.67
C PHE A 42 4.91 -13.48 -18.20
N LYS A 43 5.71 -14.30 -18.86
CA LYS A 43 5.25 -15.63 -19.32
C LYS A 43 4.93 -16.57 -18.16
N GLU A 44 5.70 -16.48 -17.08
CA GLU A 44 5.53 -17.28 -15.87
C GLU A 44 5.16 -16.36 -14.72
N HIS A 45 4.12 -16.74 -13.98
CA HIS A 45 3.66 -16.03 -12.81
C HIS A 45 4.19 -16.72 -11.55
N TYR A 46 4.50 -15.94 -10.52
CA TYR A 46 4.98 -16.48 -9.26
C TYR A 46 4.39 -15.75 -8.06
N ASN A 47 4.36 -16.43 -6.91
CA ASN A 47 3.92 -15.81 -5.67
C ASN A 47 5.10 -15.16 -4.94
N LYS A 48 4.86 -14.00 -4.36
CA LYS A 48 5.80 -13.25 -3.53
C LYS A 48 5.14 -12.90 -2.21
N GLN A 49 5.93 -13.01 -1.14
CA GLN A 49 5.55 -12.57 0.19
C GLN A 49 6.77 -11.91 0.83
N TYR A 50 6.56 -10.78 1.48
CA TYR A 50 7.57 -10.14 2.30
C TYR A 50 7.54 -10.69 3.71
N GLU A 51 8.65 -10.52 4.43
CA GLU A 51 8.63 -10.65 5.88
C GLU A 51 7.63 -9.63 6.43
N LEU A 52 6.84 -10.07 7.40
CA LEU A 52 5.82 -9.23 8.02
C LEU A 52 6.47 -8.51 9.21
N ASP A 53 6.30 -7.20 9.26
CA ASP A 53 6.74 -6.41 10.38
C ASP A 53 5.86 -6.67 11.61
N ASP A 54 6.46 -6.59 12.79
CA ASP A 54 5.72 -6.50 14.03
C ASP A 54 5.08 -5.11 14.17
N ILE A 55 4.03 -5.00 14.94
CA ILE A 55 3.37 -3.75 15.25
C ILE A 55 3.59 -3.40 16.71
N ASP A 56 3.80 -2.12 16.99
CA ASP A 56 3.93 -1.59 18.35
C ASP A 56 2.75 -0.68 18.73
N ASP A 57 2.67 -0.34 20.01
CA ASP A 57 1.58 0.46 20.56
C ASP A 57 1.52 1.90 20.04
N SER A 58 2.57 2.40 19.37
CA SER A 58 2.57 3.76 18.80
C SER A 58 1.46 3.94 17.76
N TYR A 59 1.04 2.88 17.05
CA TYR A 59 -0.08 2.93 16.11
C TYR A 59 -1.46 3.00 16.80
N ILE A 60 -1.50 2.88 18.12
CA ILE A 60 -2.70 3.07 18.94
C ILE A 60 -2.65 4.43 19.65
N GLU A 61 -1.47 4.82 20.16
CA GLU A 61 -1.27 5.96 21.05
C GLU A 61 -0.98 7.27 20.32
N ASP A 62 -0.24 7.22 19.18
CA ASP A 62 0.15 8.41 18.45
C ASP A 62 -0.97 8.83 17.46
N GLU A 63 -1.28 10.12 17.42
CA GLU A 63 -2.23 10.67 16.45
C GLU A 63 -1.71 10.65 15.02
N ASP A 64 -0.38 10.70 14.85
CA ASP A 64 0.32 10.67 13.56
C ASP A 64 0.32 9.31 12.88
N LYS A 65 -0.19 8.27 13.55
CA LYS A 65 -0.19 6.89 13.06
C LYS A 65 -1.57 6.26 13.19
N ALA A 66 -1.86 5.32 12.33
CA ALA A 66 -3.07 4.50 12.46
C ALA A 66 -2.95 3.17 11.73
N VAL A 67 -3.63 2.17 12.26
CA VAL A 67 -3.96 0.94 11.52
C VAL A 67 -5.47 0.80 11.51
N TYR A 68 -6.01 0.46 10.34
CA TYR A 68 -7.42 0.10 10.20
C TYR A 68 -7.54 -1.31 9.64
N PHE A 69 -8.47 -2.06 10.24
CA PHE A 69 -8.82 -3.40 9.81
C PHE A 69 -10.18 -3.42 9.12
N TYR A 70 -10.31 -4.23 8.08
CA TYR A 70 -11.60 -4.53 7.46
C TYR A 70 -12.06 -5.91 7.91
N TYR A 71 -13.25 -5.95 8.52
CA TYR A 71 -13.89 -7.19 8.99
C TYR A 71 -15.06 -7.60 8.10
N GLU A 72 -15.13 -8.87 7.82
CA GLU A 72 -16.33 -9.56 7.33
C GLU A 72 -16.78 -10.49 8.45
N GLU A 73 -17.95 -10.24 9.01
CA GLU A 73 -18.36 -10.80 10.28
C GLU A 73 -17.31 -10.47 11.37
N ASP A 74 -16.72 -11.48 12.01
CA ASP A 74 -15.66 -11.29 13.03
C ASP A 74 -14.25 -11.63 12.52
N ARG A 75 -14.09 -11.86 11.21
CA ARG A 75 -12.80 -12.19 10.62
C ARG A 75 -12.15 -10.96 9.99
N CYS A 76 -10.93 -10.65 10.42
CA CYS A 76 -10.09 -9.65 9.76
C CYS A 76 -9.65 -10.15 8.38
N ILE A 77 -10.07 -9.47 7.31
CA ILE A 77 -9.78 -9.82 5.92
C ILE A 77 -9.08 -8.72 5.13
N GLY A 78 -8.76 -7.62 5.79
CA GLY A 78 -7.96 -6.54 5.19
C GLY A 78 -7.41 -5.62 6.25
N GLN A 79 -6.29 -4.98 5.95
CA GLN A 79 -5.66 -3.97 6.81
C GLN A 79 -4.99 -2.89 5.99
N ILE A 80 -4.84 -1.71 6.61
CA ILE A 80 -4.02 -0.61 6.10
C ILE A 80 -3.29 0.03 7.27
N ARG A 81 -1.97 0.28 7.10
CA ARG A 81 -1.10 0.95 8.07
C ARG A 81 -0.68 2.30 7.52
N LEU A 82 -0.84 3.33 8.32
CA LEU A 82 -0.69 4.73 7.96
C LEU A 82 0.25 5.44 8.93
N ASN A 83 1.03 6.37 8.38
CA ASN A 83 1.91 7.25 9.14
C ASN A 83 1.92 8.65 8.52
N THR A 84 2.02 9.70 9.33
CA THR A 84 2.28 11.05 8.83
C THR A 84 3.72 11.13 8.34
N ASN A 85 3.89 11.49 7.06
CA ASN A 85 5.23 11.63 6.50
C ASN A 85 5.71 13.10 6.63
N TRP A 86 7.02 13.28 6.78
CA TRP A 86 7.67 14.59 6.95
C TRP A 86 7.34 15.60 5.83
N ASN A 87 6.93 15.14 4.65
CA ASN A 87 6.60 15.98 3.48
C ASN A 87 5.13 16.43 3.44
N GLY A 88 4.35 16.15 4.50
CA GLY A 88 2.95 16.54 4.62
C GLY A 88 1.95 15.60 3.94
N PHE A 89 2.38 14.45 3.44
CA PHE A 89 1.50 13.38 2.97
C PHE A 89 1.25 12.33 4.07
N GLY A 90 0.11 11.68 4.02
CA GLY A 90 -0.12 10.42 4.71
C GLY A 90 0.58 9.29 3.95
N LEU A 91 1.54 8.64 4.59
CA LEU A 91 2.22 7.48 4.04
C LEU A 91 1.37 6.22 4.29
N ILE A 92 0.98 5.56 3.22
CA ILE A 92 0.47 4.19 3.30
C ILE A 92 1.69 3.28 3.34
N GLU A 93 2.02 2.79 4.53
CA GLU A 93 3.17 1.89 4.72
C GLU A 93 2.87 0.51 4.19
N GLU A 94 1.61 0.06 4.37
CA GLU A 94 1.12 -1.20 3.82
C GLU A 94 -0.40 -1.20 3.65
N ILE A 95 -0.87 -1.97 2.67
CA ILE A 95 -2.28 -2.30 2.49
C ILE A 95 -2.40 -3.75 2.05
N TYR A 96 -3.19 -4.53 2.77
CA TYR A 96 -3.41 -5.93 2.48
C TYR A 96 -4.90 -6.28 2.43
N VAL A 97 -5.23 -7.19 1.54
CA VAL A 97 -6.54 -7.85 1.48
C VAL A 97 -6.30 -9.34 1.31
N ALA A 98 -6.90 -10.15 2.17
CA ALA A 98 -6.81 -11.60 2.14
C ALA A 98 -7.17 -12.14 0.74
N LYS A 99 -6.40 -13.12 0.25
CA LYS A 99 -6.45 -13.61 -1.14
C LYS A 99 -7.87 -13.97 -1.60
N GLY A 100 -8.64 -14.63 -0.74
CA GLY A 100 -10.03 -15.03 -1.04
C GLY A 100 -11.07 -13.89 -1.00
N SER A 101 -10.65 -12.69 -0.57
CA SER A 101 -11.50 -11.50 -0.41
C SER A 101 -11.13 -10.35 -1.35
N ARG A 102 -10.16 -10.55 -2.24
CA ARG A 102 -9.75 -9.54 -3.26
C ARG A 102 -10.84 -9.33 -4.30
N ASN A 103 -10.76 -8.18 -4.98
CA ASN A 103 -11.70 -7.76 -6.04
C ASN A 103 -13.16 -7.56 -5.58
N LYS A 104 -13.39 -7.40 -4.28
CA LYS A 104 -14.71 -7.14 -3.67
C LYS A 104 -14.86 -5.69 -3.13
N GLY A 105 -13.98 -4.77 -3.55
CA GLY A 105 -14.01 -3.36 -3.11
C GLY A 105 -13.35 -3.09 -1.75
N ILE A 106 -12.80 -4.09 -1.06
CA ILE A 106 -12.21 -3.94 0.28
C ILE A 106 -11.01 -3.00 0.25
N GLY A 107 -10.10 -3.16 -0.72
CA GLY A 107 -8.97 -2.25 -0.88
C GLY A 107 -9.39 -0.80 -1.11
N THR A 108 -10.45 -0.57 -1.90
CA THR A 108 -11.04 0.76 -2.10
C THR A 108 -11.61 1.33 -0.79
N ALA A 109 -12.29 0.50 0.00
CA ALA A 109 -12.82 0.94 1.30
C ALA A 109 -11.68 1.32 2.28
N LEU A 110 -10.57 0.58 2.27
CA LEU A 110 -9.39 0.90 3.07
C LEU A 110 -8.70 2.19 2.60
N LEU A 111 -8.59 2.43 1.28
CA LEU A 111 -8.07 3.69 0.75
C LEU A 111 -8.95 4.88 1.12
N ASN A 112 -10.27 4.76 1.04
CA ASN A 112 -11.20 5.81 1.47
C ASN A 112 -11.02 6.14 2.95
N GLN A 113 -10.81 5.12 3.80
CA GLN A 113 -10.52 5.33 5.21
C GLN A 113 -9.18 6.05 5.42
N ALA A 114 -8.15 5.74 4.61
CA ALA A 114 -6.88 6.45 4.64
C ALA A 114 -7.02 7.92 4.23
N GLU A 115 -7.85 8.22 3.22
CA GLU A 115 -8.16 9.61 2.83
C GLU A 115 -8.85 10.37 3.96
N GLU A 116 -9.84 9.77 4.62
CA GLU A 116 -10.53 10.38 5.75
C GLU A 116 -9.56 10.68 6.90
N TRP A 117 -8.70 9.72 7.25
CA TRP A 117 -7.66 9.91 8.25
C TRP A 117 -6.68 11.03 7.87
N ALA A 118 -6.20 11.05 6.64
CA ALA A 118 -5.27 12.07 6.18
C ALA A 118 -5.89 13.48 6.20
N LYS A 119 -7.15 13.62 5.79
CA LYS A 119 -7.89 14.89 5.86
C LYS A 119 -8.10 15.36 7.30
N GLN A 120 -8.42 14.45 8.23
CA GLN A 120 -8.55 14.77 9.67
C GLN A 120 -7.23 15.26 10.26
N ASN A 121 -6.10 14.74 9.79
CA ASN A 121 -4.74 15.15 10.19
C ASN A 121 -4.20 16.32 9.35
N GLN A 122 -5.02 16.98 8.53
CA GLN A 122 -4.67 18.15 7.72
C GLN A 122 -3.52 17.88 6.72
N LEU A 123 -3.38 16.64 6.27
CA LEU A 123 -2.37 16.24 5.30
C LEU A 123 -2.83 16.61 3.87
N ILE A 124 -1.88 16.85 2.98
CA ILE A 124 -2.14 17.35 1.61
C ILE A 124 -2.51 16.26 0.60
N GLY A 125 -2.46 15.00 1.02
CA GLY A 125 -2.72 13.84 0.18
C GLY A 125 -2.19 12.55 0.81
N LEU A 126 -2.21 11.49 0.01
CA LEU A 126 -1.61 10.19 0.35
C LEU A 126 -0.41 9.92 -0.54
N MET A 127 0.55 9.18 -0.01
CA MET A 127 1.66 8.62 -0.77
C MET A 127 1.95 7.18 -0.35
N LEU A 128 2.61 6.45 -1.23
CA LEU A 128 3.10 5.10 -0.95
C LEU A 128 4.27 4.75 -1.87
N GLU A 129 4.95 3.69 -1.52
CA GLU A 129 5.97 3.06 -2.34
C GLU A 129 5.53 1.63 -2.68
N THR A 130 5.77 1.20 -3.90
CA THR A 130 5.62 -0.21 -4.30
C THR A 130 6.65 -0.60 -5.35
N GLN A 131 6.91 -1.91 -5.48
CA GLN A 131 7.83 -2.42 -6.48
C GLN A 131 7.20 -2.37 -7.87
N ASP A 132 8.03 -2.09 -8.89
CA ASP A 132 7.60 -2.10 -10.30
C ASP A 132 7.01 -3.45 -10.73
N VAL A 133 7.44 -4.56 -10.13
CA VAL A 133 6.93 -5.91 -10.40
C VAL A 133 5.56 -6.20 -9.78
N ASN A 134 5.08 -5.38 -8.85
CA ASN A 134 3.74 -5.54 -8.30
C ASN A 134 2.68 -4.89 -9.22
N LEU A 135 2.58 -5.40 -10.44
CA LEU A 135 1.71 -4.85 -11.48
C LEU A 135 0.25 -4.69 -11.02
N LEU A 136 -0.26 -5.64 -10.24
CA LEU A 136 -1.65 -5.57 -9.76
C LEU A 136 -1.86 -4.42 -8.77
N ALA A 137 -0.88 -4.15 -7.89
CA ALA A 137 -0.91 -3.00 -7.00
C ALA A 137 -0.75 -1.69 -7.78
N CYS A 138 0.16 -1.62 -8.76
CA CYS A 138 0.32 -0.44 -9.62
C CYS A 138 -0.98 -0.09 -10.35
N ARG A 139 -1.68 -1.07 -10.93
CA ARG A 139 -3.00 -0.88 -11.56
C ARG A 139 -4.05 -0.41 -10.55
N PHE A 140 -4.02 -0.95 -9.34
CA PHE A 140 -4.95 -0.56 -8.29
C PHE A 140 -4.77 0.92 -7.91
N TYR A 141 -3.53 1.37 -7.68
CA TYR A 141 -3.26 2.78 -7.34
C TYR A 141 -3.57 3.72 -8.50
N ALA A 142 -3.18 3.39 -9.73
CA ALA A 142 -3.51 4.20 -10.90
C ALA A 142 -5.03 4.37 -11.08
N LYS A 143 -5.80 3.30 -10.87
CA LYS A 143 -7.28 3.35 -10.89
C LYS A 143 -7.86 4.28 -9.82
N HIS A 144 -7.18 4.46 -8.69
CA HIS A 144 -7.59 5.34 -7.60
C HIS A 144 -6.91 6.72 -7.66
N SER A 145 -6.58 7.17 -8.87
CA SER A 145 -6.05 8.52 -9.14
C SER A 145 -4.69 8.82 -8.52
N PHE A 146 -3.95 7.80 -8.11
CA PHE A 146 -2.55 7.98 -7.79
C PHE A 146 -1.73 8.14 -9.06
N VAL A 147 -0.77 9.04 -9.01
CA VAL A 147 0.20 9.30 -10.09
C VAL A 147 1.61 8.97 -9.61
N ILE A 148 2.47 8.57 -10.52
CA ILE A 148 3.90 8.37 -10.19
C ILE A 148 4.54 9.74 -9.95
N GLY A 149 5.20 9.91 -8.82
CA GLY A 149 5.96 11.11 -8.48
C GLY A 149 7.47 10.90 -8.54
N ALA A 150 7.92 9.66 -8.33
CA ALA A 150 9.33 9.30 -8.41
C ALA A 150 9.51 7.80 -8.68
N VAL A 151 10.69 7.45 -9.21
CA VAL A 151 11.16 6.07 -9.33
C VAL A 151 12.59 6.02 -8.80
N ASP A 152 12.84 5.13 -7.84
CA ASP A 152 14.17 4.89 -7.29
C ASP A 152 14.68 3.51 -7.74
N THR A 153 15.84 3.51 -8.35
CA THR A 153 16.50 2.30 -8.87
C THR A 153 17.52 1.72 -7.89
N MET A 154 17.74 2.40 -6.76
CA MET A 154 18.78 2.05 -5.78
C MET A 154 18.20 1.63 -4.42
N LEU A 155 16.92 1.90 -4.15
CA LEU A 155 16.30 1.66 -2.84
C LEU A 155 16.48 0.23 -2.36
N TYR A 156 16.38 -0.74 -3.27
CA TYR A 156 16.50 -2.17 -2.93
C TYR A 156 17.89 -2.77 -3.10
N SER A 157 18.93 -1.95 -3.32
CA SER A 157 20.29 -2.42 -3.65
C SER A 157 20.89 -3.43 -2.65
N LYS A 158 20.46 -3.38 -1.38
CA LYS A 158 20.92 -4.29 -0.31
C LYS A 158 20.18 -5.64 -0.32
N PHE A 159 19.03 -5.72 -0.97
CA PHE A 159 18.13 -6.88 -0.89
C PHE A 159 18.29 -7.82 -2.10
N PRO A 160 17.83 -9.08 -2.01
CA PRO A 160 17.76 -9.99 -3.17
C PRO A 160 16.93 -9.42 -4.34
N SER A 161 16.03 -8.49 -4.05
CA SER A 161 15.20 -7.75 -5.02
C SER A 161 15.88 -6.50 -5.61
N ALA A 162 17.21 -6.38 -5.56
CA ALA A 162 17.98 -5.24 -6.08
C ALA A 162 17.72 -4.93 -7.58
N HIS A 163 17.17 -5.87 -8.34
CA HIS A 163 16.76 -5.68 -9.73
C HIS A 163 15.38 -5.04 -9.91
N GLU A 164 14.61 -4.90 -8.83
CA GLU A 164 13.31 -4.23 -8.81
C GLU A 164 13.50 -2.73 -8.58
N LYS A 165 12.52 -1.94 -9.01
CA LYS A 165 12.50 -0.49 -8.82
C LYS A 165 11.43 -0.11 -7.83
N ALA A 166 11.74 0.84 -6.96
CA ALA A 166 10.73 1.45 -6.11
C ALA A 166 9.98 2.54 -6.88
N VAL A 167 8.68 2.46 -6.89
CA VAL A 167 7.79 3.42 -7.56
C VAL A 167 7.00 4.13 -6.48
N PHE A 168 7.18 5.45 -6.39
CA PHE A 168 6.49 6.30 -5.43
C PHE A 168 5.23 6.88 -6.07
N TRP A 169 4.10 6.57 -5.47
CA TRP A 169 2.77 7.00 -5.91
C TRP A 169 2.23 8.08 -4.99
N TYR A 170 1.54 9.05 -5.59
CA TYR A 170 0.97 10.21 -4.88
C TYR A 170 -0.46 10.45 -5.33
N HIS A 171 -1.32 10.75 -4.37
CA HIS A 171 -2.68 11.23 -4.59
C HIS A 171 -2.89 12.49 -3.74
N LYS A 172 -3.03 13.67 -4.40
CA LYS A 172 -3.32 14.95 -3.74
C LYS A 172 -4.83 15.15 -3.63
N PHE A 173 -5.25 15.75 -2.56
CA PHE A 173 -6.64 16.15 -2.33
C PHE A 173 -6.98 17.50 -2.96
#